data_5c81a146322506cb8c364302d8d75fcd
#
_entry.id   5c81a146322506cb8c364302d8d75fcd
#
_cell.length_a   1.000
_cell.length_b   1.000
_cell.length_c   1.000
_cell.angle_alpha   90.00
_cell.angle_beta   90.00
_cell.angle_gamma   90.00
#
_symmetry.space_group_name_H-M   'P 1'
#
loop_
_entity.id
_entity.type
_entity.pdbx_description
1 polymer ?
#
loop_
_entity_poly.entity_id
_entity_poly.type
_entity_poly.pdbx_seq_one_letter_code
_entity_poly.pdbx_strand_id
1 'polypeptide(L)'
;MVRKFLDGVIFTIGFRPNSYLLNQQVELGDSGAVIVDEYMQTTCPDVFAVGDVSTTYVNLLEKSYYLPHASDAVRDGEIAAINLLAPHQKINSSQGTYHVPMNNLVMAMTGITIRQAVDAGYDADAVHLLNEHLDGHSPSNIWMIYERRTHQILGLQCIGKTSDMAEYVNIFSLAIQQELKIEDIEFTDFYFEHGYKDPRGLNRILARLVRENER
;
A
#
# COMPACT_ATOMS: atom_id res chain seq x y z
N MET A 1 -25.42 -15.96 31.49
CA MET A 1 -25.23 -14.75 30.67
C MET A 1 -24.40 -13.77 31.50
N VAL A 2 -23.14 -13.50 31.12
CA VAL A 2 -22.28 -12.57 31.86
C VAL A 2 -22.57 -11.17 31.34
N ARG A 3 -23.09 -10.27 32.19
CA ARG A 3 -23.20 -8.84 31.88
C ARG A 3 -21.84 -8.17 32.14
N LYS A 4 -21.22 -7.61 31.09
CA LYS A 4 -20.06 -6.74 31.23
C LYS A 4 -20.55 -5.29 31.24
N PHE A 5 -20.10 -4.50 32.20
CA PHE A 5 -20.28 -3.05 32.22
C PHE A 5 -19.05 -2.43 31.55
N LEU A 6 -19.27 -1.48 30.66
CA LEU A 6 -18.22 -0.76 29.92
C LEU A 6 -18.41 0.73 30.15
N ASP A 7 -17.31 1.47 30.33
CA ASP A 7 -17.34 2.93 30.49
C ASP A 7 -17.55 3.67 29.17
N GLY A 8 -17.34 3.01 28.04
CA GLY A 8 -17.51 3.58 26.71
C GLY A 8 -17.40 2.54 25.61
N VAL A 9 -17.82 2.95 24.40
CA VAL A 9 -17.71 2.16 23.17
C VAL A 9 -17.12 3.05 22.07
N ILE A 10 -16.09 2.55 21.38
CA ILE A 10 -15.48 3.21 20.23
C ILE A 10 -15.91 2.46 18.98
N PHE A 11 -16.51 3.16 18.01
CA PHE A 11 -16.91 2.62 16.71
C PHE A 11 -15.82 2.90 15.67
N THR A 12 -15.22 1.84 15.12
CA THR A 12 -14.24 1.89 14.03
C THR A 12 -14.72 1.02 12.88
N ILE A 13 -15.85 1.42 12.27
CA ILE A 13 -16.61 0.61 11.32
C ILE A 13 -16.34 0.96 9.85
N GLY A 14 -15.31 1.76 9.58
CA GLY A 14 -14.90 2.18 8.24
C GLY A 14 -15.65 3.39 7.70
N PHE A 15 -15.44 3.66 6.41
CA PHE A 15 -15.96 4.82 5.70
C PHE A 15 -16.91 4.39 4.58
N ARG A 16 -17.72 5.32 4.12
CA ARG A 16 -18.50 5.20 2.88
C ARG A 16 -18.29 6.45 2.05
N PRO A 17 -18.14 6.32 0.73
CA PRO A 17 -18.01 7.47 -0.15
C PRO A 17 -19.30 8.28 -0.15
N ASN A 18 -19.17 9.61 -0.16
CA ASN A 18 -20.32 10.52 -0.17
C ASN A 18 -20.72 10.88 -1.61
N SER A 19 -21.08 9.89 -2.39
CA SER A 19 -21.35 9.97 -3.84
C SER A 19 -22.82 10.29 -4.19
N TYR A 20 -23.67 10.55 -3.20
CA TYR A 20 -25.13 10.72 -3.41
C TYR A 20 -25.50 11.86 -4.37
N LEU A 21 -24.65 12.91 -4.49
CA LEU A 21 -24.88 14.02 -5.41
C LEU A 21 -24.81 13.60 -6.89
N LEU A 22 -24.07 12.52 -7.19
CA LEU A 22 -23.85 12.00 -8.53
C LEU A 22 -24.63 10.71 -8.80
N ASN A 23 -25.52 10.33 -7.88
CA ASN A 23 -26.31 9.10 -8.00
C ASN A 23 -27.10 9.07 -9.32
N GLN A 24 -27.02 7.99 -10.07
CA GLN A 24 -27.62 7.77 -11.39
C GLN A 24 -27.05 8.64 -12.53
N GLN A 25 -26.05 9.48 -12.29
CA GLN A 25 -25.40 10.30 -13.31
C GLN A 25 -24.05 9.73 -13.74
N VAL A 26 -23.40 8.96 -12.86
CA VAL A 26 -22.11 8.33 -13.05
C VAL A 26 -22.17 6.87 -12.59
N GLU A 27 -21.26 6.06 -13.09
CA GLU A 27 -21.10 4.69 -12.63
C GLU A 27 -20.45 4.66 -11.22
N LEU A 28 -20.98 3.81 -10.35
CA LEU A 28 -20.46 3.59 -9.00
C LEU A 28 -19.93 2.16 -8.87
N GLY A 29 -18.82 2.01 -8.18
CA GLY A 29 -18.27 0.70 -7.80
C GLY A 29 -19.05 0.04 -6.66
N ASP A 30 -18.66 -1.19 -6.31
CA ASP A 30 -19.31 -2.03 -5.29
C ASP A 30 -19.42 -1.34 -3.92
N SER A 31 -18.47 -0.45 -3.59
CA SER A 31 -18.44 0.35 -2.35
C SER A 31 -19.34 1.59 -2.39
N GLY A 32 -19.89 1.93 -3.55
CA GLY A 32 -20.58 3.18 -3.82
C GLY A 32 -19.64 4.34 -4.19
N ALA A 33 -18.35 4.11 -4.35
CA ALA A 33 -17.40 5.12 -4.85
C ALA A 33 -17.59 5.34 -6.35
N VAL A 34 -17.34 6.57 -6.79
CA VAL A 34 -17.42 6.95 -8.22
C VAL A 34 -16.29 6.27 -9.00
N ILE A 35 -16.63 5.55 -10.04
CA ILE A 35 -15.64 4.96 -10.95
C ILE A 35 -15.03 6.07 -11.79
N VAL A 36 -13.71 6.11 -11.83
CA VAL A 36 -12.91 7.03 -12.65
C VAL A 36 -11.90 6.26 -13.47
N ASP A 37 -11.53 6.85 -14.60
CA ASP A 37 -10.43 6.37 -15.44
C ASP A 37 -9.05 6.86 -14.95
N GLU A 38 -8.02 6.55 -15.70
CA GLU A 38 -6.63 6.92 -15.40
C GLU A 38 -6.34 8.44 -15.50
N TYR A 39 -7.31 9.24 -15.92
CA TYR A 39 -7.26 10.70 -15.98
C TYR A 39 -8.16 11.37 -14.92
N MET A 40 -8.75 10.58 -14.02
CA MET A 40 -9.74 10.99 -13.01
C MET A 40 -11.10 11.41 -13.59
N GLN A 41 -11.40 11.06 -14.84
CA GLN A 41 -12.67 11.34 -15.48
C GLN A 41 -13.69 10.26 -15.15
N THR A 42 -14.92 10.67 -14.87
CA THR A 42 -16.05 9.75 -14.61
C THR A 42 -16.64 9.25 -15.93
N THR A 43 -17.62 8.35 -15.85
CA THR A 43 -18.40 7.91 -17.02
C THR A 43 -19.31 9.00 -17.58
N CYS A 44 -19.51 10.13 -16.90
CA CYS A 44 -20.19 11.31 -17.40
C CYS A 44 -19.15 12.28 -17.99
N PRO A 45 -19.30 12.70 -19.29
CA PRO A 45 -18.37 13.66 -19.88
C PRO A 45 -18.25 14.95 -19.07
N ASP A 46 -17.05 15.51 -19.03
CA ASP A 46 -16.70 16.76 -18.34
C ASP A 46 -16.90 16.74 -16.81
N VAL A 47 -17.09 15.54 -16.22
CA VAL A 47 -17.19 15.35 -14.77
C VAL A 47 -16.01 14.53 -14.28
N PHE A 48 -15.29 15.09 -13.30
CA PHE A 48 -14.16 14.44 -12.64
C PHE A 48 -14.52 14.12 -11.18
N ALA A 49 -13.97 13.04 -10.65
CA ALA A 49 -14.10 12.70 -9.24
C ALA A 49 -12.73 12.34 -8.67
N VAL A 50 -12.41 12.85 -7.48
CA VAL A 50 -11.08 12.71 -6.86
C VAL A 50 -11.19 12.50 -5.36
N GLY A 51 -10.19 11.85 -4.76
CA GLY A 51 -10.09 11.62 -3.33
C GLY A 51 -11.11 10.60 -2.80
N ASP A 52 -11.55 10.77 -1.56
CA ASP A 52 -12.34 9.80 -0.82
C ASP A 52 -13.74 9.50 -1.42
N VAL A 53 -14.11 10.10 -2.51
CA VAL A 53 -15.35 9.81 -3.23
C VAL A 53 -15.13 8.91 -4.45
N SER A 54 -13.90 8.81 -4.95
CA SER A 54 -13.54 8.07 -6.15
C SER A 54 -12.94 6.70 -5.85
N THR A 55 -12.90 5.84 -6.88
CA THR A 55 -12.15 4.59 -6.86
C THR A 55 -10.69 4.83 -7.23
N THR A 56 -9.80 3.96 -6.76
CA THR A 56 -8.37 3.95 -7.09
C THR A 56 -8.00 2.61 -7.71
N TYR A 57 -7.31 2.63 -8.85
CA TYR A 57 -6.85 1.41 -9.50
C TYR A 57 -5.63 0.83 -8.77
N VAL A 58 -5.69 -0.48 -8.46
CA VAL A 58 -4.61 -1.25 -7.83
C VAL A 58 -4.07 -2.24 -8.85
N ASN A 59 -2.85 -2.00 -9.34
CA ASN A 59 -2.24 -2.81 -10.42
C ASN A 59 -2.12 -4.29 -10.06
N LEU A 60 -1.68 -4.62 -8.85
CA LEU A 60 -1.54 -6.01 -8.39
C LEU A 60 -2.85 -6.79 -8.38
N LEU A 61 -3.98 -6.12 -8.31
CA LEU A 61 -5.31 -6.72 -8.27
C LEU A 61 -6.08 -6.52 -9.57
N GLU A 62 -5.50 -5.79 -10.54
CA GLU A 62 -6.09 -5.44 -11.83
C GLU A 62 -7.52 -4.90 -11.73
N LYS A 63 -7.81 -4.20 -10.65
CA LYS A 63 -9.16 -3.72 -10.32
C LYS A 63 -9.11 -2.41 -9.56
N SER A 64 -10.16 -1.61 -9.71
CA SER A 64 -10.39 -0.41 -8.91
C SER A 64 -11.05 -0.75 -7.58
N TYR A 65 -10.52 -0.15 -6.51
CA TYR A 65 -10.98 -0.31 -5.13
C TYR A 65 -11.29 1.04 -4.50
N TYR A 66 -12.07 1.01 -3.45
CA TYR A 66 -12.26 2.18 -2.58
C TYR A 66 -11.12 2.22 -1.55
N LEU A 67 -10.20 3.16 -1.74
CA LEU A 67 -9.03 3.37 -0.88
C LEU A 67 -8.98 4.84 -0.42
N PRO A 68 -9.68 5.19 0.67
CA PRO A 68 -9.75 6.57 1.17
C PRO A 68 -8.46 6.95 1.91
N HIS A 69 -7.43 7.32 1.17
CA HIS A 69 -6.14 7.76 1.69
C HIS A 69 -5.84 9.21 1.29
N ALA A 70 -5.38 10.01 2.24
CA ALA A 70 -5.07 11.43 2.00
C ALA A 70 -4.00 11.64 0.92
N SER A 71 -2.99 10.76 0.85
CA SER A 71 -1.95 10.83 -0.18
C SER A 71 -2.49 10.56 -1.58
N ASP A 72 -3.43 9.63 -1.70
CA ASP A 72 -4.11 9.36 -2.97
C ASP A 72 -4.99 10.54 -3.36
N ALA A 73 -5.77 11.09 -2.42
CA ALA A 73 -6.64 12.24 -2.66
C ALA A 73 -5.88 13.46 -3.20
N VAL A 74 -4.66 13.73 -2.71
CA VAL A 74 -3.82 14.82 -3.21
C VAL A 74 -3.36 14.54 -4.65
N ARG A 75 -2.85 13.34 -4.94
CA ARG A 75 -2.42 12.97 -6.29
C ARG A 75 -3.58 13.00 -7.29
N ASP A 76 -4.73 12.46 -6.90
CA ASP A 76 -5.93 12.45 -7.73
C ASP A 76 -6.33 13.87 -8.12
N GLY A 77 -6.32 14.81 -7.14
CA GLY A 77 -6.63 16.20 -7.37
C GLY A 77 -5.66 16.89 -8.34
N GLU A 78 -4.35 16.63 -8.20
CA GLU A 78 -3.34 17.15 -9.12
C GLU A 78 -3.50 16.60 -10.53
N ILE A 79 -3.73 15.30 -10.67
CA ILE A 79 -3.95 14.65 -11.97
C ILE A 79 -5.23 15.16 -12.63
N ALA A 80 -6.33 15.29 -11.89
CA ALA A 80 -7.56 15.84 -12.43
C ALA A 80 -7.35 17.27 -12.94
N ALA A 81 -6.66 18.12 -12.16
CA ALA A 81 -6.39 19.50 -12.56
C ALA A 81 -5.57 19.60 -13.87
N ILE A 82 -4.59 18.71 -14.07
CA ILE A 82 -3.79 18.65 -15.31
C ILE A 82 -4.67 18.24 -16.51
N ASN A 83 -5.70 17.42 -16.28
CA ASN A 83 -6.51 16.83 -17.33
C ASN A 83 -7.82 17.58 -17.64
N LEU A 84 -8.15 18.66 -16.92
CA LEU A 84 -9.42 19.37 -17.06
C LEU A 84 -9.74 19.86 -18.47
N LEU A 85 -8.73 20.23 -19.26
CA LEU A 85 -8.93 20.75 -20.63
C LEU A 85 -8.77 19.71 -21.70
N ALA A 86 -7.91 18.73 -21.47
CA ALA A 86 -7.67 17.59 -22.36
C ALA A 86 -6.87 16.53 -21.60
N PRO A 87 -7.03 15.23 -21.93
CA PRO A 87 -6.19 14.17 -21.36
C PRO A 87 -4.72 14.42 -21.67
N HIS A 88 -3.90 14.56 -20.61
CA HIS A 88 -2.48 14.86 -20.71
C HIS A 88 -1.61 13.90 -19.90
N GLN A 89 -1.99 13.64 -18.63
CA GLN A 89 -1.22 12.84 -17.70
C GLN A 89 -2.08 11.75 -17.06
N LYS A 90 -1.66 10.49 -17.20
CA LYS A 90 -2.26 9.37 -16.48
C LYS A 90 -1.77 9.33 -15.03
N ILE A 91 -2.65 8.93 -14.12
CA ILE A 91 -2.24 8.60 -12.78
C ILE A 91 -1.56 7.22 -12.79
N ASN A 92 -0.53 7.08 -11.98
CA ASN A 92 -0.02 5.75 -11.65
C ASN A 92 -0.98 5.06 -10.68
N SER A 93 -1.05 3.72 -10.77
CA SER A 93 -1.82 2.91 -9.83
C SER A 93 -1.39 3.16 -8.37
N SER A 94 -2.29 2.92 -7.42
CA SER A 94 -1.95 2.92 -6.00
C SER A 94 -1.56 1.51 -5.53
N GLN A 95 -0.64 1.47 -4.58
CA GLN A 95 -0.29 0.26 -3.82
C GLN A 95 -0.90 0.28 -2.42
N GLY A 96 -1.80 1.23 -2.13
CA GLY A 96 -2.35 1.39 -0.79
C GLY A 96 -1.28 1.67 0.25
N THR A 97 -0.28 2.49 -0.10
CA THR A 97 0.84 2.81 0.79
C THR A 97 0.40 3.76 1.90
N TYR A 98 0.57 3.34 3.13
CA TYR A 98 0.29 4.20 4.28
C TYR A 98 1.17 3.90 5.49
N HIS A 99 1.16 4.85 6.42
CA HIS A 99 1.90 4.83 7.66
C HIS A 99 1.00 5.40 8.77
N VAL A 100 0.89 4.68 9.88
CA VAL A 100 0.07 5.06 11.02
C VAL A 100 0.92 5.07 12.29
N PRO A 101 1.22 6.24 12.86
CA PRO A 101 1.85 6.33 14.16
C PRO A 101 0.83 6.03 15.26
N MET A 102 1.19 5.15 16.19
CA MET A 102 0.38 4.77 17.34
C MET A 102 1.22 4.83 18.62
N ASN A 103 1.24 5.99 19.27
CA ASN A 103 2.07 6.21 20.47
C ASN A 103 3.56 5.87 20.19
N ASN A 104 4.06 4.76 20.73
CA ASN A 104 5.45 4.31 20.58
C ASN A 104 5.64 3.30 19.44
N LEU A 105 4.61 3.02 18.67
CA LEU A 105 4.63 2.10 17.54
C LEU A 105 4.30 2.83 16.26
N VAL A 106 4.84 2.31 15.19
CA VAL A 106 4.52 2.70 13.82
C VAL A 106 4.09 1.45 13.07
N MET A 107 2.94 1.51 12.43
CA MET A 107 2.53 0.54 11.42
C MET A 107 2.66 1.19 10.06
N ALA A 108 3.30 0.49 9.13
CA ALA A 108 3.44 0.96 7.76
C ALA A 108 3.24 -0.21 6.81
N MET A 109 2.60 0.03 5.67
CA MET A 109 2.43 -1.00 4.65
C MET A 109 2.33 -0.42 3.25
N THR A 110 2.63 -1.29 2.29
CA THR A 110 2.44 -1.07 0.86
C THR A 110 2.15 -2.39 0.17
N GLY A 111 1.44 -2.35 -0.95
CA GLY A 111 1.06 -3.54 -1.70
C GLY A 111 -0.08 -4.33 -1.04
N ILE A 112 -0.13 -5.61 -1.33
CA ILE A 112 -1.21 -6.50 -0.91
C ILE A 112 -0.77 -7.48 0.18
N THR A 113 -1.73 -7.93 0.97
CA THR A 113 -1.51 -9.00 1.95
C THR A 113 -1.41 -10.35 1.27
N ILE A 114 -0.83 -11.36 1.97
CA ILE A 114 -0.77 -12.73 1.46
C ILE A 114 -2.16 -13.27 1.06
N ARG A 115 -3.20 -12.94 1.82
CA ARG A 115 -4.57 -13.34 1.52
C ARG A 115 -5.06 -12.71 0.22
N GLN A 116 -4.89 -11.40 0.05
CA GLN A 116 -5.27 -10.70 -1.18
C GLN A 116 -4.51 -11.23 -2.40
N ALA A 117 -3.21 -11.55 -2.23
CA ALA A 117 -2.40 -12.13 -3.30
C ALA A 117 -2.95 -13.51 -3.73
N VAL A 118 -3.24 -14.40 -2.78
CA VAL A 118 -3.83 -15.71 -3.07
C VAL A 118 -5.23 -15.57 -3.69
N ASP A 119 -6.07 -14.69 -3.16
CA ASP A 119 -7.42 -14.43 -3.70
C ASP A 119 -7.35 -13.84 -5.13
N ALA A 120 -6.28 -13.13 -5.48
CA ALA A 120 -6.00 -12.61 -6.82
C ALA A 120 -5.34 -13.63 -7.77
N GLY A 121 -5.02 -14.84 -7.30
CA GLY A 121 -4.47 -15.92 -8.11
C GLY A 121 -2.94 -16.01 -8.16
N TYR A 122 -2.22 -15.23 -7.37
CA TYR A 122 -0.78 -15.35 -7.22
C TYR A 122 -0.41 -16.65 -6.45
N ASP A 123 0.65 -17.31 -6.87
CA ASP A 123 1.32 -18.35 -6.07
C ASP A 123 2.22 -17.64 -5.03
N ALA A 124 1.57 -17.02 -4.07
CA ALA A 124 2.21 -16.11 -3.14
C ALA A 124 2.73 -16.79 -1.88
N ASP A 125 3.86 -16.29 -1.39
CA ASP A 125 4.41 -16.63 -0.07
C ASP A 125 4.87 -15.36 0.66
N ALA A 126 5.26 -15.52 1.92
CA ALA A 126 5.75 -14.41 2.72
C ALA A 126 6.97 -14.81 3.53
N VAL A 127 7.96 -13.92 3.58
CA VAL A 127 9.06 -14.02 4.53
C VAL A 127 8.82 -13.07 5.69
N HIS A 128 9.21 -13.51 6.88
CA HIS A 128 9.09 -12.73 8.11
C HIS A 128 10.47 -12.45 8.70
N LEU A 129 10.74 -11.20 8.94
CA LEU A 129 11.92 -10.74 9.65
C LEU A 129 11.50 -10.15 10.99
N LEU A 130 11.87 -10.81 12.07
CA LEU A 130 11.94 -10.19 13.39
C LEU A 130 13.34 -9.59 13.53
N ASN A 131 13.43 -8.29 13.37
CA ASN A 131 14.68 -7.58 13.53
C ASN A 131 14.71 -6.89 14.89
N GLU A 132 15.56 -7.37 15.76
CA GLU A 132 15.72 -6.79 17.09
C GLU A 132 16.43 -5.43 17.05
N HIS A 133 17.04 -5.06 15.90
CA HIS A 133 17.87 -3.86 15.82
C HIS A 133 18.14 -3.36 14.39
N LEU A 134 17.12 -3.08 13.57
CA LEU A 134 17.34 -2.36 12.31
C LEU A 134 17.96 -0.97 12.55
N ASP A 135 17.50 -0.31 13.60
CA ASP A 135 17.95 1.02 14.03
C ASP A 135 18.90 0.96 15.24
N GLY A 136 19.35 -0.23 15.64
CA GLY A 136 20.18 -0.42 16.85
C GLY A 136 19.43 -0.30 18.18
N HIS A 137 18.15 0.08 18.19
CA HIS A 137 17.45 0.48 19.41
C HIS A 137 16.11 -0.20 19.67
N SER A 138 15.38 -0.65 18.66
CA SER A 138 14.03 -1.17 18.87
C SER A 138 13.71 -2.36 17.96
N PRO A 139 13.00 -3.38 18.48
CA PRO A 139 12.58 -4.49 17.64
C PRO A 139 11.53 -4.05 16.64
N SER A 140 11.61 -4.61 15.43
CA SER A 140 10.63 -4.43 14.37
C SER A 140 10.24 -5.77 13.77
N ASN A 141 8.99 -5.89 13.36
CA ASN A 141 8.46 -7.02 12.60
C ASN A 141 8.20 -6.56 11.18
N ILE A 142 8.72 -7.29 10.22
CA ILE A 142 8.60 -6.98 8.80
C ILE A 142 8.18 -8.24 8.07
N TRP A 143 7.11 -8.15 7.30
CA TRP A 143 6.65 -9.20 6.39
C TRP A 143 6.75 -8.69 4.97
N MET A 144 7.42 -9.45 4.10
CA MET A 144 7.43 -9.20 2.67
C MET A 144 6.68 -10.35 1.98
N ILE A 145 5.71 -9.97 1.16
CA ILE A 145 4.91 -10.87 0.34
C ILE A 145 5.50 -10.86 -1.07
N TYR A 146 5.66 -12.04 -1.65
CA TYR A 146 6.24 -12.21 -2.99
C TYR A 146 5.55 -13.35 -3.76
N GLU A 147 5.67 -13.34 -5.07
CA GLU A 147 5.23 -14.43 -5.95
C GLU A 147 6.36 -15.45 -6.08
N ARG A 148 6.09 -16.73 -5.82
CA ARG A 148 7.11 -17.80 -5.71
C ARG A 148 7.88 -18.07 -7.00
N ARG A 149 7.22 -17.99 -8.17
CA ARG A 149 7.86 -18.34 -9.44
C ARG A 149 8.70 -17.23 -10.02
N THR A 150 8.27 -16.00 -9.81
CA THR A 150 8.89 -14.81 -10.42
C THR A 150 9.73 -14.02 -9.46
N HIS A 151 9.54 -14.22 -8.15
CA HIS A 151 10.06 -13.40 -7.05
C HIS A 151 9.60 -11.93 -7.09
N GLN A 152 8.53 -11.64 -7.84
CA GLN A 152 7.93 -10.30 -7.86
C GLN A 152 7.48 -9.91 -6.47
N ILE A 153 7.81 -8.69 -6.08
CA ILE A 153 7.41 -8.13 -4.79
C ILE A 153 5.93 -7.74 -4.88
N LEU A 154 5.11 -8.28 -3.97
CA LEU A 154 3.68 -8.03 -3.92
C LEU A 154 3.25 -7.16 -2.73
N GLY A 155 4.04 -7.12 -1.66
CA GLY A 155 3.70 -6.33 -0.49
C GLY A 155 4.79 -6.29 0.56
N LEU A 156 4.76 -5.23 1.38
CA LEU A 156 5.57 -5.09 2.58
C LEU A 156 4.71 -4.58 3.71
N GLN A 157 4.81 -5.20 4.89
CA GLN A 157 4.11 -4.80 6.11
C GLN A 157 5.11 -4.70 7.23
N CYS A 158 5.12 -3.57 7.92
CA CYS A 158 6.07 -3.28 8.98
C CYS A 158 5.34 -2.82 10.25
N ILE A 159 5.82 -3.27 11.38
CA ILE A 159 5.46 -2.73 12.68
C ILE A 159 6.72 -2.61 13.55
N GLY A 160 6.96 -1.44 14.11
CA GLY A 160 8.14 -1.16 14.92
C GLY A 160 8.02 0.16 15.64
N LYS A 161 9.11 0.60 16.26
CA LYS A 161 9.16 1.86 17.02
C LYS A 161 9.83 3.01 16.27
N THR A 162 10.29 2.78 15.05
CA THR A 162 11.10 3.76 14.32
C THR A 162 10.31 4.42 13.18
N SER A 163 10.61 5.68 12.89
CA SER A 163 10.07 6.42 11.75
C SER A 163 10.55 5.86 10.41
N ASP A 164 11.65 5.11 10.38
CA ASP A 164 12.29 4.58 9.17
C ASP A 164 11.40 3.56 8.44
N MET A 165 10.39 3.03 9.14
CA MET A 165 9.36 2.19 8.51
C MET A 165 8.69 2.87 7.30
N ALA A 166 8.58 4.21 7.33
CA ALA A 166 8.01 4.97 6.21
C ALA A 166 8.93 4.96 4.97
N GLU A 167 10.24 4.99 5.15
CA GLU A 167 11.19 4.92 4.04
C GLU A 167 11.16 3.55 3.38
N TYR A 168 11.11 2.48 4.17
CA TYR A 168 11.01 1.13 3.63
C TYR A 168 9.76 0.95 2.78
N VAL A 169 8.59 1.36 3.26
CA VAL A 169 7.36 1.20 2.46
C VAL A 169 7.36 2.07 1.21
N ASN A 170 8.02 3.22 1.19
CA ASN A 170 8.15 4.04 -0.02
C ASN A 170 9.05 3.36 -1.07
N ILE A 171 10.17 2.78 -0.67
CA ILE A 171 11.05 2.01 -1.56
C ILE A 171 10.31 0.82 -2.15
N PHE A 172 9.62 0.05 -1.30
CA PHE A 172 8.85 -1.11 -1.74
C PHE A 172 7.60 -0.73 -2.54
N SER A 173 6.97 0.41 -2.27
CA SER A 173 5.90 0.95 -3.11
C SER A 173 6.37 1.21 -4.54
N LEU A 174 7.53 1.83 -4.69
CA LEU A 174 8.16 2.04 -5.99
C LEU A 174 8.51 0.70 -6.66
N ALA A 175 9.08 -0.24 -5.91
CA ALA A 175 9.42 -1.56 -6.42
C ALA A 175 8.18 -2.31 -6.94
N ILE A 176 7.08 -2.29 -6.19
CA ILE A 176 5.80 -2.89 -6.59
C ILE A 176 5.24 -2.19 -7.83
N GLN A 177 5.25 -0.88 -7.87
CA GLN A 177 4.74 -0.10 -9.01
C GLN A 177 5.52 -0.39 -10.30
N GLN A 178 6.81 -0.69 -10.19
CA GLN A 178 7.69 -1.06 -11.31
C GLN A 178 7.78 -2.59 -11.52
N GLU A 179 6.96 -3.37 -10.83
CA GLU A 179 6.91 -4.85 -10.92
C GLU A 179 8.27 -5.51 -10.67
N LEU A 180 9.10 -4.91 -9.81
CA LEU A 180 10.43 -5.40 -9.53
C LEU A 180 10.38 -6.70 -8.72
N LYS A 181 11.41 -7.52 -8.94
CA LYS A 181 11.70 -8.71 -8.17
C LYS A 181 12.60 -8.37 -6.99
N ILE A 182 12.62 -9.24 -5.99
CA ILE A 182 13.50 -9.01 -4.84
C ILE A 182 15.00 -8.95 -5.23
N GLU A 183 15.41 -9.69 -6.26
CA GLU A 183 16.78 -9.67 -6.78
C GLU A 183 17.15 -8.32 -7.39
N ASP A 184 16.19 -7.60 -7.99
CA ASP A 184 16.44 -6.31 -8.62
C ASP A 184 16.84 -5.24 -7.59
N ILE A 185 16.34 -5.38 -6.36
CA ILE A 185 16.64 -4.44 -5.27
C ILE A 185 17.68 -4.97 -4.28
N GLU A 186 18.06 -6.25 -4.35
CA GLU A 186 18.97 -6.89 -3.38
C GLU A 186 20.31 -6.17 -3.28
N PHE A 187 20.90 -5.82 -4.41
CA PHE A 187 22.23 -5.19 -4.48
C PHE A 187 22.17 -3.73 -4.94
N THR A 188 20.99 -3.10 -4.86
CA THR A 188 20.87 -1.66 -5.10
C THR A 188 21.76 -0.89 -4.14
N ASP A 189 22.41 0.17 -4.64
CA ASP A 189 23.29 1.05 -3.88
C ASP A 189 22.46 1.94 -2.94
N PHE A 190 22.03 1.36 -1.82
CA PHE A 190 21.41 2.09 -0.73
C PHE A 190 22.48 2.54 0.25
N TYR A 191 22.34 3.77 0.71
CA TYR A 191 23.25 4.34 1.68
C TYR A 191 23.19 3.59 3.02
N PHE A 192 24.32 3.55 3.71
CA PHE A 192 24.48 2.92 5.02
C PHE A 192 24.93 3.94 6.05
N GLU A 193 24.28 3.96 7.21
CA GLU A 193 24.61 4.83 8.32
C GLU A 193 25.21 4.07 9.52
N HIS A 194 26.13 4.72 10.23
CA HIS A 194 26.65 4.20 11.49
C HIS A 194 25.53 4.04 12.53
N GLY A 195 25.40 2.84 13.08
CA GLY A 195 24.36 2.51 14.05
C GLY A 195 23.43 1.37 13.60
N TYR A 196 23.38 1.09 12.32
CA TYR A 196 22.74 -0.13 11.82
C TYR A 196 23.62 -1.34 12.16
N LYS A 197 23.03 -2.34 12.81
CA LYS A 197 23.78 -3.58 13.14
C LYS A 197 24.12 -4.43 11.93
N ASP A 198 23.35 -4.33 10.87
CA ASP A 198 23.55 -5.10 9.66
C ASP A 198 23.77 -4.19 8.46
N PRO A 199 25.03 -4.09 7.97
CA PRO A 199 25.36 -3.27 6.81
C PRO A 199 24.75 -3.80 5.50
N ARG A 200 24.14 -4.98 5.51
CA ARG A 200 23.50 -5.55 4.33
C ARG A 200 22.20 -4.85 3.95
N GLY A 201 21.59 -4.14 4.90
CA GLY A 201 20.31 -3.49 4.68
C GLY A 201 19.13 -4.47 4.62
N LEU A 202 17.91 -3.94 4.71
CA LEU A 202 16.68 -4.72 4.75
C LEU A 202 16.48 -5.57 3.48
N ASN A 203 16.72 -4.99 2.31
CA ASN A 203 16.55 -5.62 1.01
C ASN A 203 17.37 -6.91 0.86
N ARG A 204 18.66 -6.91 1.26
CA ARG A 204 19.53 -8.10 1.22
C ARG A 204 19.10 -9.16 2.22
N ILE A 205 18.64 -8.76 3.40
CA ILE A 205 18.15 -9.68 4.41
C ILE A 205 16.90 -10.39 3.92
N LEU A 206 15.93 -9.65 3.36
CA LEU A 206 14.69 -10.21 2.82
C LEU A 206 14.96 -11.13 1.62
N ALA A 207 15.85 -10.75 0.70
CA ALA A 207 16.24 -11.60 -0.42
C ALA A 207 16.87 -12.93 0.04
N ARG A 208 17.71 -12.89 1.08
CA ARG A 208 18.26 -14.11 1.68
C ARG A 208 17.15 -14.99 2.28
N LEU A 209 16.20 -14.40 3.00
CA LEU A 209 15.08 -15.16 3.60
C LEU A 209 14.23 -15.82 2.53
N VAL A 210 13.98 -15.17 1.39
CA VAL A 210 13.29 -15.82 0.25
C VAL A 210 14.05 -17.06 -0.21
N ARG A 211 15.35 -16.94 -0.48
CA ARG A 211 16.17 -18.10 -0.89
C ARG A 211 16.27 -19.21 0.15
N GLU A 212 16.16 -18.89 1.44
CA GLU A 212 16.12 -19.90 2.52
C GLU A 212 14.77 -20.59 2.60
N ASN A 213 13.68 -19.88 2.32
CA ASN A 213 12.31 -20.38 2.36
C ASN A 213 11.99 -21.36 1.20
N GLU A 214 12.73 -21.26 0.10
CA GLU A 214 12.54 -22.06 -1.11
C GLU A 214 13.44 -23.31 -1.18
N ARG A 215 14.25 -23.56 -0.17
CA ARG A 215 15.09 -24.74 -0.03
C ARG A 215 14.39 -25.87 0.71
#